data_5033af6f8a565dadcaf2f218ef24d2e0
#
_entry.id   5033af6f8a565dadcaf2f218ef24d2e0
#
_cell.length_a   1.000
_cell.length_b   1.000
_cell.length_c   1.000
_cell.angle_alpha   90.00
_cell.angle_beta   90.00
_cell.angle_gamma   90.00
#
_symmetry.space_group_name_H-M   'P 1'
#
loop_
_entity.id
_entity.type
_entity.pdbx_description
1 polymer ?
#
loop_
_entity_poly.entity_id
_entity_poly.type
_entity_poly.pdbx_seq_one_letter_code
_entity_poly.pdbx_strand_id
1 'polypeptide(L)'
;MEVVDRYGLALALVEAGEVAAEPWRDADHPVDVVRVVNPPAASWDELAARGFVHKPSVVSWVSGLGADEETHLAGLHRTSRKSIRQARRDAASAGLRIVLEDPVTPDSLDGFLALYEDRVAEMRFGVPFALDYRDAVLHGPRRFFGVFGYEGDELAGGVLVLECPEVDLLLLRFSAVSARWRRSSLARALYLAAMQAGRDRGYTRGSLGNEPNLLGHLTQPGLFRFKTGLGFRAVPSQECADPQGGDEADLVLRLDALSDPTMILGYAPRDARNRGGARLTGHLISKARVDPTLYHAPFLTSVTVRPPGAVPASASDRMSPV
;
A
#
# COMPACT_ATOMS: atom_id res chain seq x y z
N MET A 1 -8.59 -28.11 4.54
CA MET A 1 -7.62 -27.27 3.79
C MET A 1 -8.00 -27.25 2.31
N GLU A 2 -7.91 -26.09 1.66
CA GLU A 2 -8.05 -25.88 0.22
C GLU A 2 -6.81 -25.13 -0.29
N VAL A 3 -6.25 -25.53 -1.44
CA VAL A 3 -5.15 -24.81 -2.09
C VAL A 3 -5.70 -24.11 -3.32
N VAL A 4 -5.56 -22.79 -3.36
CA VAL A 4 -6.01 -21.93 -4.46
C VAL A 4 -4.84 -21.21 -5.11
N ASP A 5 -4.89 -21.03 -6.42
CA ASP A 5 -4.00 -20.12 -7.13
C ASP A 5 -4.58 -18.71 -7.10
N ARG A 6 -3.77 -17.76 -6.67
CA ARG A 6 -4.09 -16.34 -6.69
C ARG A 6 -3.02 -15.59 -7.46
N TYR A 7 -3.21 -15.46 -8.77
CA TYR A 7 -2.25 -14.80 -9.66
C TYR A 7 -0.84 -15.43 -9.57
N GLY A 8 -0.76 -16.76 -9.62
CA GLY A 8 0.49 -17.51 -9.53
C GLY A 8 1.06 -17.65 -8.11
N LEU A 9 0.30 -17.27 -7.07
CA LEU A 9 0.60 -17.54 -5.66
C LEU A 9 -0.18 -18.76 -5.20
N ALA A 10 0.51 -19.83 -4.79
CA ALA A 10 -0.11 -21.01 -4.20
C ALA A 10 -0.48 -20.74 -2.74
N LEU A 11 -1.77 -20.49 -2.49
CA LEU A 11 -2.31 -20.13 -1.18
C LEU A 11 -3.11 -21.27 -0.58
N ALA A 12 -2.63 -21.84 0.54
CA ALA A 12 -3.40 -22.83 1.31
C ALA A 12 -4.32 -22.11 2.30
N LEU A 13 -5.63 -22.27 2.12
CA LEU A 13 -6.66 -21.81 3.06
C LEU A 13 -6.93 -22.92 4.07
N VAL A 14 -6.75 -22.63 5.36
CA VAL A 14 -6.91 -23.59 6.45
C VAL A 14 -7.77 -23.00 7.57
N GLU A 15 -8.48 -23.88 8.26
CA GLU A 15 -9.15 -23.50 9.51
C GLU A 15 -8.14 -23.47 10.67
N ALA A 16 -8.38 -22.61 11.67
CA ALA A 16 -7.46 -22.48 12.81
C ALA A 16 -7.21 -23.81 13.54
N GLY A 17 -8.22 -24.69 13.63
CA GLY A 17 -8.10 -26.03 14.24
C GLY A 17 -7.28 -27.02 13.43
N GLU A 18 -7.08 -26.82 12.14
CA GLU A 18 -6.28 -27.69 11.26
C GLU A 18 -4.78 -27.38 11.32
N VAL A 19 -4.42 -26.18 11.81
CA VAL A 19 -3.04 -25.67 11.76
C VAL A 19 -2.04 -26.58 12.50
N ALA A 20 -2.48 -27.24 13.58
CA ALA A 20 -1.63 -28.14 14.34
C ALA A 20 -1.18 -29.38 13.54
N ALA A 21 -1.99 -29.84 12.60
CA ALA A 21 -1.69 -30.99 11.75
C ALA A 21 -0.81 -30.63 10.53
N GLU A 22 -0.60 -29.34 10.25
CA GLU A 22 0.19 -28.82 9.13
C GLU A 22 -0.17 -29.46 7.76
N PRO A 23 -1.45 -29.54 7.37
CA PRO A 23 -1.90 -30.29 6.20
C PRO A 23 -1.29 -29.82 4.88
N TRP A 24 -0.75 -28.62 4.83
CA TRP A 24 -0.06 -28.07 3.65
C TRP A 24 1.27 -28.75 3.33
N ARG A 25 1.84 -29.55 4.26
CA ARG A 25 3.07 -30.32 4.02
C ARG A 25 2.83 -31.49 3.09
N ASP A 26 1.59 -32.03 3.10
CA ASP A 26 1.16 -33.15 2.31
C ASP A 26 0.42 -32.73 1.03
N ALA A 27 0.46 -31.43 0.68
CA ALA A 27 -0.16 -30.93 -0.53
C ALA A 27 0.56 -31.41 -1.79
N ASP A 28 -0.20 -31.77 -2.84
CA ASP A 28 0.34 -32.25 -4.13
C ASP A 28 1.29 -31.22 -4.81
N HIS A 29 1.11 -29.95 -4.47
CA HIS A 29 1.93 -28.84 -5.00
C HIS A 29 2.49 -27.99 -3.86
N PRO A 30 3.69 -27.43 -4.06
CA PRO A 30 4.31 -26.55 -3.07
C PRO A 30 3.44 -25.33 -2.77
N VAL A 31 3.18 -25.08 -1.50
CA VAL A 31 2.43 -23.92 -0.99
C VAL A 31 3.38 -22.76 -0.71
N ASP A 32 3.03 -21.56 -1.15
CA ASP A 32 3.82 -20.33 -0.89
C ASP A 32 3.41 -19.67 0.42
N VAL A 33 2.09 -19.59 0.66
CA VAL A 33 1.52 -18.98 1.87
C VAL A 33 0.40 -19.85 2.42
N VAL A 34 0.41 -20.05 3.73
CA VAL A 34 -0.73 -20.63 4.46
C VAL A 34 -1.50 -19.51 5.11
N ARG A 35 -2.83 -19.50 4.94
CA ARG A 35 -3.72 -18.45 5.44
C ARG A 35 -4.87 -19.01 6.24
N VAL A 36 -5.07 -18.44 7.42
CA VAL A 36 -6.31 -18.58 8.20
C VAL A 36 -7.12 -17.32 8.03
N VAL A 37 -8.33 -17.44 7.50
CA VAL A 37 -9.24 -16.30 7.29
C VAL A 37 -10.08 -16.09 8.53
N ASN A 38 -10.17 -14.85 9.01
CA ASN A 38 -10.91 -14.46 10.22
C ASN A 38 -10.64 -15.38 11.44
N PRO A 39 -9.35 -15.56 11.84
CA PRO A 39 -9.00 -16.45 12.93
C PRO A 39 -9.71 -16.05 14.23
N PRO A 40 -10.29 -17.01 14.98
CA PRO A 40 -10.87 -16.73 16.28
C PRO A 40 -9.83 -16.11 17.24
N ALA A 41 -10.21 -15.17 18.08
CA ALA A 41 -9.28 -14.53 19.02
C ALA A 41 -8.56 -15.53 19.92
N ALA A 42 -9.21 -16.65 20.29
CA ALA A 42 -8.63 -17.70 21.11
C ALA A 42 -7.46 -18.44 20.43
N SER A 43 -7.38 -18.44 19.10
CA SER A 43 -6.30 -19.12 18.34
C SER A 43 -5.09 -18.22 18.06
N TRP A 44 -5.14 -16.93 18.37
CA TRP A 44 -4.11 -15.98 17.96
C TRP A 44 -2.74 -16.27 18.56
N ASP A 45 -2.68 -16.63 19.87
CA ASP A 45 -1.41 -16.93 20.53
C ASP A 45 -0.79 -18.22 19.98
N GLU A 46 -1.60 -19.24 19.68
CA GLU A 46 -1.14 -20.50 19.08
C GLU A 46 -0.62 -20.26 17.65
N LEU A 47 -1.38 -19.54 16.82
CA LEU A 47 -0.96 -19.20 15.47
C LEU A 47 0.35 -18.40 15.45
N ALA A 48 0.48 -17.40 16.35
CA ALA A 48 1.71 -16.63 16.49
C ALA A 48 2.90 -17.51 16.90
N ALA A 49 2.71 -18.45 17.83
CA ALA A 49 3.74 -19.40 18.24
C ALA A 49 4.22 -20.30 17.08
N ARG A 50 3.35 -20.55 16.08
CA ARG A 50 3.67 -21.30 14.86
C ARG A 50 4.19 -20.44 13.71
N GLY A 51 4.44 -19.15 13.94
CA GLY A 51 5.04 -18.23 12.96
C GLY A 51 4.02 -17.51 12.07
N PHE A 52 2.73 -17.66 12.29
CA PHE A 52 1.74 -16.86 11.58
C PHE A 52 1.80 -15.38 12.01
N VAL A 53 1.54 -14.49 11.07
CA VAL A 53 1.37 -13.06 11.31
C VAL A 53 -0.11 -12.72 11.26
N HIS A 54 -0.66 -12.29 12.39
CA HIS A 54 -2.00 -11.70 12.44
C HIS A 54 -2.00 -10.33 11.80
N LYS A 55 -2.91 -10.12 10.87
CA LYS A 55 -2.93 -8.90 10.06
C LYS A 55 -4.34 -8.53 9.61
N PRO A 56 -4.62 -7.27 9.30
CA PRO A 56 -5.77 -6.94 8.47
C PRO A 56 -5.56 -7.53 7.07
N SER A 57 -6.61 -8.07 6.46
CA SER A 57 -6.56 -8.63 5.09
C SER A 57 -6.19 -7.56 4.06
N VAL A 58 -6.73 -6.36 4.27
CA VAL A 58 -6.55 -5.17 3.43
C VAL A 58 -6.14 -3.98 4.30
N VAL A 59 -5.27 -3.14 3.79
CA VAL A 59 -4.90 -1.87 4.42
C VAL A 59 -5.33 -0.70 3.56
N SER A 60 -5.82 0.36 4.22
CA SER A 60 -6.09 1.67 3.62
C SER A 60 -4.92 2.60 3.91
N TRP A 61 -4.52 3.37 2.89
CA TRP A 61 -3.48 4.36 3.04
C TRP A 61 -4.08 5.73 3.25
N VAL A 62 -3.90 6.32 4.42
CA VAL A 62 -4.50 7.61 4.79
C VAL A 62 -3.45 8.60 5.30
N SER A 63 -3.70 9.88 5.06
CA SER A 63 -2.88 10.99 5.56
C SER A 63 -3.76 12.17 5.93
N GLY A 64 -3.41 12.89 6.99
CA GLY A 64 -3.90 14.25 7.18
C GLY A 64 -3.24 15.16 6.14
N LEU A 65 -4.01 16.08 5.56
CA LEU A 65 -3.47 17.03 4.59
C LEU A 65 -2.68 18.16 5.28
N GLY A 66 -2.93 18.41 6.59
CA GLY A 66 -2.40 19.57 7.30
C GLY A 66 -3.10 20.88 6.92
N ALA A 67 -2.86 21.94 7.66
CA ALA A 67 -3.42 23.27 7.36
C ALA A 67 -2.87 23.84 6.05
N ASP A 68 -1.60 23.54 5.77
CA ASP A 68 -0.88 23.91 4.57
C ASP A 68 0.17 22.85 4.23
N GLU A 69 0.85 23.01 3.10
CA GLU A 69 1.89 22.09 2.68
C GLU A 69 3.12 22.14 3.61
N GLU A 70 3.49 23.27 4.14
CA GLU A 70 4.64 23.41 5.03
C GLU A 70 4.43 22.58 6.30
N THR A 71 3.25 22.68 6.91
CA THR A 71 2.81 21.89 8.06
C THR A 71 2.84 20.39 7.72
N HIS A 72 2.30 19.98 6.56
CA HIS A 72 2.35 18.61 6.12
C HIS A 72 3.80 18.11 5.98
N LEU A 73 4.64 18.86 5.28
CA LEU A 73 6.05 18.51 5.07
C LEU A 73 6.86 18.51 6.38
N ALA A 74 6.55 19.38 7.34
CA ALA A 74 7.22 19.38 8.65
C ALA A 74 7.05 18.07 9.40
N GLY A 75 5.91 17.38 9.23
CA GLY A 75 5.63 16.06 9.80
C GLY A 75 6.39 14.91 9.14
N LEU A 76 7.02 15.12 7.97
CA LEU A 76 7.73 14.07 7.26
C LEU A 76 9.17 13.90 7.74
N HIS A 77 9.72 12.69 7.54
CA HIS A 77 11.13 12.43 7.77
C HIS A 77 12.03 13.31 6.87
N ARG A 78 13.22 13.68 7.35
CA ARG A 78 14.14 14.57 6.62
C ARG A 78 14.46 14.09 5.20
N THR A 79 14.66 12.78 5.00
CA THR A 79 14.95 12.21 3.66
C THR A 79 13.77 12.36 2.71
N SER A 80 12.53 12.20 3.20
CA SER A 80 11.30 12.39 2.43
C SER A 80 11.17 13.84 1.98
N ARG A 81 11.38 14.80 2.89
CA ARG A 81 11.38 16.24 2.56
C ARG A 81 12.43 16.59 1.51
N LYS A 82 13.65 16.02 1.62
CA LYS A 82 14.72 16.22 0.62
C LYS A 82 14.30 15.68 -0.74
N SER A 83 13.73 14.48 -0.78
CA SER A 83 13.26 13.85 -2.01
C SER A 83 12.13 14.64 -2.69
N ILE A 84 11.18 15.16 -1.91
CA ILE A 84 10.09 16.01 -2.41
C ILE A 84 10.63 17.31 -3.00
N ARG A 85 11.53 17.99 -2.27
CA ARG A 85 12.16 19.24 -2.78
C ARG A 85 12.95 19.00 -4.06
N GLN A 86 13.62 17.84 -4.16
CA GLN A 86 14.32 17.47 -5.39
C GLN A 86 13.35 17.23 -6.54
N ALA A 87 12.26 16.47 -6.32
CA ALA A 87 11.23 16.23 -7.33
C ALA A 87 10.67 17.54 -7.91
N ARG A 88 10.46 18.54 -7.08
CA ARG A 88 9.99 19.87 -7.52
C ARG A 88 11.03 20.62 -8.33
N ARG A 89 12.29 20.59 -7.90
CA ARG A 89 13.38 21.22 -8.67
C ARG A 89 13.52 20.57 -10.03
N ASP A 90 13.47 19.24 -10.08
CA ASP A 90 13.58 18.49 -11.34
C ASP A 90 12.43 18.83 -12.28
N ALA A 91 11.20 18.87 -11.76
CA ALA A 91 10.02 19.29 -12.54
C ALA A 91 10.15 20.73 -13.07
N ALA A 92 10.55 21.66 -12.21
CA ALA A 92 10.72 23.06 -12.60
C ALA A 92 11.86 23.24 -13.63
N SER A 93 13.01 22.57 -13.40
CA SER A 93 14.17 22.64 -14.30
C SER A 93 13.89 22.06 -15.68
N ALA A 94 12.98 21.12 -15.76
CA ALA A 94 12.53 20.52 -17.00
C ALA A 94 11.39 21.30 -17.68
N GLY A 95 10.94 22.39 -17.09
CA GLY A 95 9.83 23.19 -17.61
C GLY A 95 8.48 22.48 -17.56
N LEU A 96 8.32 21.51 -16.63
CA LEU A 96 7.04 20.83 -16.45
C LEU A 96 5.97 21.80 -15.93
N ARG A 97 4.87 21.85 -16.64
CA ARG A 97 3.68 22.60 -16.26
C ARG A 97 2.68 21.67 -15.58
N ILE A 98 2.41 21.90 -14.29
CA ILE A 98 1.38 21.16 -13.55
C ILE A 98 0.07 21.94 -13.63
N VAL A 99 -0.98 21.30 -14.11
CA VAL A 99 -2.31 21.86 -14.36
C VAL A 99 -3.33 21.13 -13.51
N LEU A 100 -4.19 21.91 -12.83
CA LEU A 100 -5.40 21.41 -12.18
C LEU A 100 -6.58 21.57 -13.16
N GLU A 101 -7.27 20.49 -13.46
CA GLU A 101 -8.49 20.49 -14.28
C GLU A 101 -9.70 20.09 -13.44
N ASP A 102 -10.68 20.99 -13.38
CA ASP A 102 -11.96 20.78 -12.69
C ASP A 102 -13.07 21.57 -13.42
N PRO A 103 -13.94 20.89 -14.17
CA PRO A 103 -13.99 19.45 -14.43
C PRO A 103 -12.85 18.94 -15.34
N VAL A 104 -12.59 17.64 -15.28
CA VAL A 104 -11.66 16.98 -16.21
C VAL A 104 -12.23 17.00 -17.62
N THR A 105 -11.44 17.40 -18.60
CA THR A 105 -11.87 17.40 -20.00
C THR A 105 -11.77 16.00 -20.63
N PRO A 106 -12.59 15.66 -21.65
CA PRO A 106 -12.50 14.39 -22.34
C PRO A 106 -11.09 14.13 -22.92
N ASP A 107 -10.47 15.13 -23.53
CA ASP A 107 -9.16 15.00 -24.19
C ASP A 107 -8.05 14.71 -23.17
N SER A 108 -8.03 15.43 -22.03
CA SER A 108 -7.07 15.19 -20.95
C SER A 108 -7.27 13.84 -20.28
N LEU A 109 -8.54 13.41 -20.11
CA LEU A 109 -8.84 12.09 -19.60
C LEU A 109 -8.39 10.99 -20.52
N ASP A 110 -8.69 11.08 -21.82
CA ASP A 110 -8.30 10.07 -22.80
C ASP A 110 -6.78 9.95 -22.91
N GLY A 111 -6.05 11.07 -22.91
CA GLY A 111 -4.59 11.08 -22.83
C GLY A 111 -4.05 10.43 -21.55
N PHE A 112 -4.68 10.69 -20.40
CA PHE A 112 -4.31 10.07 -19.14
C PHE A 112 -4.61 8.56 -19.13
N LEU A 113 -5.76 8.13 -19.65
CA LEU A 113 -6.13 6.71 -19.69
C LEU A 113 -5.18 5.91 -20.59
N ALA A 114 -4.77 6.44 -21.74
CA ALA A 114 -3.76 5.82 -22.60
C ALA A 114 -2.42 5.65 -21.85
N LEU A 115 -1.95 6.70 -21.18
CA LEU A 115 -0.73 6.64 -20.37
C LEU A 115 -0.84 5.64 -19.22
N TYR A 116 -2.03 5.55 -18.58
CA TYR A 116 -2.30 4.62 -17.50
C TYR A 116 -2.32 3.18 -17.99
N GLU A 117 -2.96 2.90 -19.13
CA GLU A 117 -3.00 1.58 -19.78
C GLU A 117 -1.60 1.08 -20.10
N ASP A 118 -0.78 1.91 -20.77
CA ASP A 118 0.62 1.60 -21.06
C ASP A 118 1.39 1.26 -19.78
N ARG A 119 1.16 2.03 -18.72
CA ARG A 119 1.83 1.80 -17.44
C ARG A 119 1.40 0.49 -16.78
N VAL A 120 0.13 0.14 -16.85
CA VAL A 120 -0.42 -1.08 -16.26
C VAL A 120 0.00 -2.32 -17.05
N ALA A 121 0.09 -2.22 -18.38
CA ALA A 121 0.57 -3.31 -19.25
C ALA A 121 1.99 -3.78 -18.91
N GLU A 122 2.83 -2.91 -18.31
CA GLU A 122 4.18 -3.28 -17.87
C GLU A 122 4.18 -4.01 -16.51
N MET A 123 3.06 -4.01 -15.78
CA MET A 123 2.97 -4.66 -14.47
C MET A 123 2.63 -6.14 -14.63
N ARG A 124 3.33 -7.02 -13.90
CA ARG A 124 3.10 -8.47 -13.95
C ARG A 124 1.63 -8.87 -13.72
N PHE A 125 0.92 -8.15 -12.88
CA PHE A 125 -0.48 -8.41 -12.50
C PHE A 125 -1.34 -7.15 -12.65
N GLY A 126 -1.00 -6.30 -13.63
CA GLY A 126 -1.71 -5.06 -13.83
C GLY A 126 -3.12 -5.28 -14.36
N VAL A 127 -4.10 -4.62 -13.76
CA VAL A 127 -5.48 -4.54 -14.26
C VAL A 127 -5.79 -3.06 -14.52
N PRO A 128 -6.18 -2.68 -15.74
CA PRO A 128 -6.35 -1.27 -16.11
C PRO A 128 -7.69 -0.70 -15.62
N PHE A 129 -7.96 -0.78 -14.32
CA PHE A 129 -9.23 -0.35 -13.71
C PHE A 129 -9.64 1.08 -14.05
N ALA A 130 -8.70 2.00 -14.35
CA ALA A 130 -9.06 3.37 -14.66
C ALA A 130 -9.89 3.48 -15.94
N LEU A 131 -9.71 2.54 -16.89
CA LEU A 131 -10.46 2.55 -18.16
C LEU A 131 -11.97 2.42 -17.92
N ASP A 132 -12.38 1.60 -16.94
CA ASP A 132 -13.77 1.38 -16.58
C ASP A 132 -14.41 2.62 -15.93
N TYR A 133 -13.59 3.61 -15.54
CA TYR A 133 -14.06 4.82 -14.84
C TYR A 133 -14.26 6.02 -15.78
N ARG A 134 -13.99 5.89 -17.08
CA ARG A 134 -14.08 7.01 -18.02
C ARG A 134 -15.42 7.75 -17.93
N ASP A 135 -16.52 7.02 -18.03
CA ASP A 135 -17.87 7.59 -17.96
C ASP A 135 -18.17 8.17 -16.56
N ALA A 136 -17.76 7.44 -15.52
CA ALA A 136 -17.92 7.90 -14.13
C ALA A 136 -17.15 9.20 -13.82
N VAL A 137 -15.99 9.41 -14.43
CA VAL A 137 -15.21 10.65 -14.28
C VAL A 137 -15.87 11.82 -14.99
N LEU A 138 -16.41 11.60 -16.21
CA LEU A 138 -16.99 12.68 -17.02
C LEU A 138 -18.44 13.00 -16.67
N HIS A 139 -19.23 12.00 -16.28
CA HIS A 139 -20.69 12.12 -16.20
C HIS A 139 -21.30 11.50 -14.94
N GLY A 140 -20.47 10.84 -14.11
CA GLY A 140 -20.96 10.19 -12.90
C GLY A 140 -21.42 11.16 -11.82
N PRO A 141 -22.16 10.67 -10.81
CA PRO A 141 -22.66 11.48 -9.71
C PRO A 141 -21.58 11.91 -8.73
N ARG A 142 -20.41 11.26 -8.75
CA ARG A 142 -19.26 11.58 -7.91
C ARG A 142 -18.35 12.56 -8.64
N ARG A 143 -17.86 13.54 -7.90
CA ARG A 143 -16.98 14.56 -8.46
C ARG A 143 -15.54 14.08 -8.54
N PHE A 144 -14.97 14.23 -9.74
CA PHE A 144 -13.53 14.03 -9.99
C PHE A 144 -12.90 15.34 -10.44
N PHE A 145 -11.61 15.50 -10.10
CA PHE A 145 -10.74 16.46 -10.75
C PHE A 145 -9.42 15.79 -11.14
N GLY A 146 -8.69 16.40 -12.04
CA GLY A 146 -7.40 15.91 -12.52
C GLY A 146 -6.25 16.85 -12.14
N VAL A 147 -5.09 16.28 -11.83
CA VAL A 147 -3.83 17.02 -11.74
C VAL A 147 -2.89 16.40 -12.77
N PHE A 148 -2.56 17.17 -13.80
CA PHE A 148 -1.79 16.71 -14.94
C PHE A 148 -0.47 17.47 -15.07
N GLY A 149 0.60 16.77 -15.43
CA GLY A 149 1.90 17.34 -15.69
C GLY A 149 2.22 17.25 -17.18
N TYR A 150 2.56 18.37 -17.81
CA TYR A 150 2.88 18.46 -19.22
C TYR A 150 4.33 18.93 -19.43
N GLU A 151 5.03 18.30 -20.35
CA GLU A 151 6.28 18.76 -20.91
C GLU A 151 6.00 19.33 -22.32
N GLY A 152 5.98 20.67 -22.48
CA GLY A 152 5.34 21.27 -23.66
C GLY A 152 3.85 20.89 -23.69
N ASP A 153 3.43 20.24 -24.79
CA ASP A 153 2.06 19.75 -24.98
C ASP A 153 1.91 18.26 -24.69
N GLU A 154 3.00 17.55 -24.37
CA GLU A 154 2.99 16.12 -24.09
C GLU A 154 2.65 15.85 -22.62
N LEU A 155 1.71 14.93 -22.36
CA LEU A 155 1.34 14.49 -21.03
C LEU A 155 2.45 13.64 -20.43
N ALA A 156 3.14 14.18 -19.44
CA ALA A 156 4.20 13.50 -18.68
C ALA A 156 3.68 12.61 -17.55
N GLY A 157 2.51 12.93 -17.01
CA GLY A 157 1.86 12.15 -15.95
C GLY A 157 0.62 12.83 -15.42
N GLY A 158 -0.15 12.11 -14.61
CA GLY A 158 -1.38 12.64 -14.01
C GLY A 158 -1.85 11.86 -12.78
N VAL A 159 -2.74 12.50 -12.04
CA VAL A 159 -3.50 11.91 -10.93
C VAL A 159 -4.96 12.29 -11.08
N LEU A 160 -5.85 11.30 -11.12
CA LEU A 160 -7.30 11.49 -11.01
C LEU A 160 -7.70 11.36 -9.54
N VAL A 161 -8.40 12.35 -9.05
CA VAL A 161 -8.80 12.48 -7.64
C VAL A 161 -10.31 12.45 -7.55
N LEU A 162 -10.82 11.56 -6.70
CA LEU A 162 -12.23 11.44 -6.35
C LEU A 162 -12.50 12.19 -5.05
N GLU A 163 -13.48 13.07 -5.05
CA GLU A 163 -13.98 13.75 -3.86
C GLU A 163 -15.00 12.86 -3.11
N CYS A 164 -14.81 12.71 -1.80
CA CYS A 164 -15.69 11.97 -0.90
C CYS A 164 -16.09 12.89 0.27
N PRO A 165 -16.97 13.90 0.03
CA PRO A 165 -17.32 14.92 1.01
C PRO A 165 -18.04 14.34 2.23
N GLU A 166 -18.79 13.25 2.06
CA GLU A 166 -19.53 12.56 3.12
C GLU A 166 -18.63 12.02 4.26
N VAL A 167 -17.36 11.83 3.98
CA VAL A 167 -16.35 11.32 4.92
C VAL A 167 -15.13 12.23 5.04
N ASP A 168 -15.20 13.46 4.54
CA ASP A 168 -14.09 14.44 4.52
C ASP A 168 -12.79 13.80 4.00
N LEU A 169 -12.82 13.23 2.79
CA LEU A 169 -11.71 12.47 2.22
C LEU A 169 -11.52 12.79 0.74
N LEU A 170 -10.27 13.00 0.34
CA LEU A 170 -9.84 12.95 -1.04
C LEU A 170 -9.22 11.59 -1.34
N LEU A 171 -9.75 10.88 -2.30
CA LEU A 171 -9.16 9.65 -2.80
C LEU A 171 -8.34 9.95 -4.07
N LEU A 172 -7.01 9.92 -3.97
CA LEU A 172 -6.10 9.95 -5.10
C LEU A 172 -6.18 8.60 -5.82
N ARG A 173 -7.20 8.49 -6.69
CA ARG A 173 -7.74 7.18 -7.14
C ARG A 173 -6.84 6.49 -8.15
N PHE A 174 -6.39 7.22 -9.17
CA PHE A 174 -5.57 6.69 -10.24
C PHE A 174 -4.39 7.62 -10.51
N SER A 175 -3.22 7.06 -10.78
CA SER A 175 -2.05 7.85 -11.14
C SER A 175 -1.17 7.10 -12.12
N ALA A 176 -0.64 7.83 -13.08
CA ALA A 176 0.34 7.32 -14.02
C ALA A 176 1.39 8.37 -14.32
N VAL A 177 2.60 7.91 -14.61
CA VAL A 177 3.72 8.75 -15.05
C VAL A 177 4.41 8.03 -16.20
N SER A 178 4.74 8.75 -17.28
CA SER A 178 5.38 8.21 -18.45
C SER A 178 6.75 7.59 -18.11
N ALA A 179 7.22 6.65 -18.93
CA ALA A 179 8.47 5.92 -18.71
C ALA A 179 9.66 6.86 -18.50
N ARG A 180 9.72 7.95 -19.27
CA ARG A 180 10.75 8.98 -19.17
C ARG A 180 10.82 9.63 -17.79
N TRP A 181 9.65 9.88 -17.16
CA TRP A 181 9.53 10.64 -15.92
C TRP A 181 9.48 9.79 -14.65
N ARG A 182 9.50 8.46 -14.74
CA ARG A 182 9.40 7.57 -13.56
C ARG A 182 10.53 7.75 -12.58
N ARG A 183 11.75 8.01 -13.07
CA ARG A 183 12.94 8.15 -12.22
C ARG A 183 13.10 9.56 -11.62
N SER A 184 12.40 10.56 -12.15
CA SER A 184 12.48 11.97 -11.74
C SER A 184 11.63 12.31 -10.51
N SER A 185 10.91 11.34 -9.96
CA SER A 185 9.95 11.56 -8.85
C SER A 185 8.78 12.50 -9.19
N LEU A 186 8.43 12.68 -10.47
CA LEU A 186 7.28 13.50 -10.90
C LEU A 186 6.00 13.10 -10.18
N ALA A 187 5.77 11.80 -9.95
CA ALA A 187 4.62 11.32 -9.20
C ALA A 187 4.47 12.06 -7.84
N ARG A 188 5.58 12.32 -7.11
CA ARG A 188 5.50 13.06 -5.83
C ARG A 188 5.01 14.49 -6.01
N ALA A 189 5.47 15.19 -7.06
CA ALA A 189 5.03 16.54 -7.35
C ALA A 189 3.53 16.59 -7.67
N LEU A 190 3.04 15.64 -8.47
CA LEU A 190 1.61 15.51 -8.81
C LEU A 190 0.75 15.20 -7.58
N TYR A 191 1.19 14.26 -6.72
CA TYR A 191 0.46 13.93 -5.49
C TYR A 191 0.38 15.13 -4.54
N LEU A 192 1.47 15.89 -4.37
CA LEU A 192 1.45 17.09 -3.53
C LEU A 192 0.55 18.19 -4.10
N ALA A 193 0.53 18.35 -5.42
CA ALA A 193 -0.38 19.29 -6.07
C ALA A 193 -1.85 18.88 -5.88
N ALA A 194 -2.14 17.55 -5.96
CA ALA A 194 -3.47 17.03 -5.67
C ALA A 194 -3.87 17.25 -4.20
N MET A 195 -2.95 17.03 -3.26
CA MET A 195 -3.18 17.30 -1.84
C MET A 195 -3.38 18.81 -1.56
N GLN A 196 -2.66 19.68 -2.28
CA GLN A 196 -2.89 21.14 -2.18
C GLN A 196 -4.27 21.51 -2.71
N ALA A 197 -4.65 21.02 -3.87
CA ALA A 197 -6.00 21.21 -4.41
C ALA A 197 -7.10 20.73 -3.47
N GLY A 198 -6.81 19.70 -2.68
CA GLY A 198 -7.69 19.20 -1.63
C GLY A 198 -7.85 20.17 -0.47
N ARG A 199 -6.75 20.71 0.05
CA ARG A 199 -6.79 21.74 1.10
C ARG A 199 -7.58 22.97 0.67
N ASP A 200 -7.34 23.41 -0.57
CA ASP A 200 -8.03 24.57 -1.14
C ASP A 200 -9.55 24.36 -1.24
N ARG A 201 -10.00 23.09 -1.28
CA ARG A 201 -11.41 22.68 -1.25
C ARG A 201 -11.95 22.37 0.15
N GLY A 202 -11.10 22.52 1.19
CA GLY A 202 -11.49 22.32 2.58
C GLY A 202 -11.39 20.86 3.08
N TYR A 203 -10.85 19.92 2.29
CA TYR A 203 -10.61 18.57 2.77
C TYR A 203 -9.46 18.51 3.75
N THR A 204 -9.64 17.71 4.82
CA THR A 204 -8.61 17.54 5.85
C THR A 204 -7.84 16.23 5.71
N ARG A 205 -8.36 15.26 4.95
CA ARG A 205 -7.76 13.93 4.78
C ARG A 205 -7.60 13.55 3.32
N GLY A 206 -6.52 12.81 3.04
CA GLY A 206 -6.25 12.17 1.75
C GLY A 206 -6.08 10.67 1.90
N SER A 207 -6.41 9.90 0.85
CA SER A 207 -6.20 8.46 0.77
C SER A 207 -5.58 8.07 -0.58
N LEU A 208 -4.74 7.02 -0.56
CA LEU A 208 -4.23 6.35 -1.76
C LEU A 208 -4.98 5.03 -2.03
N GLY A 209 -6.17 4.89 -1.43
CA GLY A 209 -7.00 3.69 -1.56
C GLY A 209 -6.51 2.51 -0.72
N ASN A 210 -7.08 1.35 -1.05
CA ASN A 210 -6.89 0.11 -0.34
C ASN A 210 -5.97 -0.83 -1.14
N GLU A 211 -5.26 -1.70 -0.44
CA GLU A 211 -4.47 -2.75 -1.07
C GLU A 211 -4.41 -4.01 -0.20
N PRO A 212 -4.24 -5.20 -0.81
CA PRO A 212 -3.99 -6.44 -0.08
C PRO A 212 -2.74 -6.32 0.79
N ASN A 213 -2.81 -6.81 2.02
CA ASN A 213 -1.72 -6.72 2.99
C ASN A 213 -0.73 -7.89 2.84
N LEU A 214 -0.18 -8.04 1.65
CA LEU A 214 0.94 -8.92 1.31
C LEU A 214 1.79 -8.18 0.26
N LEU A 215 2.70 -7.33 0.75
CA LEU A 215 3.55 -6.49 -0.08
C LEU A 215 4.75 -7.30 -0.59
N GLY A 216 4.70 -7.69 -1.82
CA GLY A 216 5.67 -8.58 -2.46
C GLY A 216 5.03 -9.47 -3.51
N HIS A 217 3.70 -9.35 -3.70
CA HIS A 217 2.94 -10.04 -4.73
C HIS A 217 2.30 -9.01 -5.68
N LEU A 218 0.99 -8.72 -5.52
CA LEU A 218 0.29 -7.71 -6.32
C LEU A 218 0.83 -6.30 -6.07
N THR A 219 1.21 -6.01 -4.84
CA THR A 219 1.83 -4.75 -4.43
C THR A 219 3.27 -4.99 -4.02
N GLN A 220 4.20 -4.16 -4.48
CA GLN A 220 5.62 -4.31 -4.19
C GLN A 220 6.03 -3.54 -2.93
N PRO A 221 7.03 -4.01 -2.13
CA PRO A 221 7.52 -3.31 -0.94
C PRO A 221 8.05 -1.89 -1.21
N GLY A 222 8.48 -1.61 -2.45
CA GLY A 222 8.88 -0.26 -2.87
C GLY A 222 7.73 0.75 -2.79
N LEU A 223 6.48 0.31 -2.99
CA LEU A 223 5.30 1.16 -2.90
C LEU A 223 5.02 1.57 -1.44
N PHE A 224 5.29 0.70 -0.47
CA PHE A 224 5.27 1.05 0.96
C PHE A 224 6.15 2.27 1.24
N ARG A 225 7.42 2.24 0.78
CA ARG A 225 8.36 3.35 0.96
C ARG A 225 7.94 4.63 0.23
N PHE A 226 7.32 4.49 -0.93
CA PHE A 226 6.78 5.63 -1.67
C PHE A 226 5.64 6.30 -0.90
N LYS A 227 4.64 5.53 -0.45
CA LYS A 227 3.46 6.02 0.28
C LYS A 227 3.83 6.64 1.63
N THR A 228 4.67 5.96 2.41
CA THR A 228 5.17 6.50 3.69
C THR A 228 6.02 7.75 3.51
N GLY A 229 6.79 7.82 2.42
CA GLY A 229 7.59 8.99 2.05
C GLY A 229 6.74 10.22 1.67
N LEU A 230 5.46 10.05 1.35
CA LEU A 230 4.48 11.11 1.14
C LEU A 230 3.66 11.44 2.41
N GLY A 231 3.92 10.76 3.54
CA GLY A 231 3.19 10.98 4.79
C GLY A 231 1.95 10.12 4.99
N PHE A 232 1.69 9.18 4.08
CA PHE A 232 0.58 8.25 4.26
C PHE A 232 0.96 7.16 5.25
N ARG A 233 -0.01 6.79 6.09
CA ARG A 233 0.07 5.67 7.01
C ARG A 233 -0.90 4.57 6.59
N ALA A 234 -0.50 3.33 6.75
CA ALA A 234 -1.41 2.20 6.60
C ALA A 234 -2.26 2.06 7.86
N VAL A 235 -3.55 1.84 7.67
CA VAL A 235 -4.49 1.46 8.71
C VAL A 235 -5.28 0.24 8.25
N PRO A 236 -5.80 -0.62 9.16
CA PRO A 236 -6.75 -1.65 8.78
C PRO A 236 -7.93 -1.04 8.00
N SER A 237 -8.31 -1.63 6.87
CA SER A 237 -9.35 -1.04 6.03
C SER A 237 -10.72 -1.01 6.71
N GLN A 238 -10.94 -1.88 7.72
CA GLN A 238 -12.13 -1.85 8.58
C GLN A 238 -12.28 -0.51 9.33
N GLU A 239 -11.17 0.18 9.65
CA GLU A 239 -11.21 1.52 10.28
C GLU A 239 -11.70 2.61 9.31
N CYS A 240 -11.70 2.31 8.00
CA CYS A 240 -12.21 3.17 6.94
C CYS A 240 -13.59 2.72 6.42
N ALA A 241 -14.30 1.89 7.20
CA ALA A 241 -15.60 1.34 6.85
C ALA A 241 -15.61 0.52 5.53
N ASP A 242 -14.50 -0.13 5.19
CA ASP A 242 -14.41 -1.03 4.04
C ASP A 242 -15.13 -2.35 4.35
N PRO A 243 -16.22 -2.70 3.62
CA PRO A 243 -16.96 -3.93 3.87
C PRO A 243 -16.17 -5.20 3.50
N GLN A 244 -15.11 -5.07 2.72
CA GLN A 244 -14.23 -6.20 2.33
C GLN A 244 -13.08 -6.40 3.33
N GLY A 245 -12.93 -5.50 4.27
CA GLY A 245 -11.93 -5.60 5.32
C GLY A 245 -12.24 -6.74 6.30
N GLY A 246 -11.23 -7.54 6.61
CA GLY A 246 -11.29 -8.63 7.58
C GLY A 246 -9.93 -8.85 8.22
N ASP A 247 -9.84 -9.84 9.09
CA ASP A 247 -8.59 -10.27 9.69
C ASP A 247 -8.10 -11.56 9.03
N GLU A 248 -6.80 -11.72 8.93
CA GLU A 248 -6.14 -12.92 8.44
C GLU A 248 -4.93 -13.25 9.32
N ALA A 249 -4.51 -14.51 9.28
CA ALA A 249 -3.19 -14.89 9.78
C ALA A 249 -2.44 -15.60 8.66
N ASP A 250 -1.28 -15.06 8.26
CA ASP A 250 -0.46 -15.60 7.17
C ASP A 250 0.85 -16.17 7.69
N LEU A 251 1.20 -17.37 7.21
CA LEU A 251 2.53 -17.98 7.32
C LEU A 251 3.13 -18.08 5.90
N VAL A 252 4.15 -17.28 5.61
CA VAL A 252 4.87 -17.34 4.33
C VAL A 252 5.89 -18.45 4.40
N LEU A 253 5.72 -19.49 3.60
CA LEU A 253 6.59 -20.67 3.54
C LEU A 253 7.70 -20.50 2.50
N ARG A 254 7.40 -19.82 1.37
CA ARG A 254 8.29 -19.68 0.22
C ARG A 254 8.16 -18.29 -0.38
N LEU A 255 9.19 -17.87 -1.12
CA LEU A 255 9.21 -16.57 -1.82
C LEU A 255 9.24 -16.72 -3.34
N ASP A 256 8.94 -17.91 -3.89
CA ASP A 256 9.13 -18.16 -5.33
C ASP A 256 8.13 -17.37 -6.18
N ALA A 257 6.89 -17.18 -5.67
CA ALA A 257 5.88 -16.32 -6.28
C ALA A 257 5.88 -14.88 -5.74
N LEU A 258 6.71 -14.58 -4.74
CA LEU A 258 6.77 -13.32 -4.02
C LEU A 258 8.10 -12.60 -4.31
N SER A 259 8.16 -11.30 -4.03
CA SER A 259 9.44 -10.58 -4.02
C SER A 259 10.27 -10.92 -2.77
N ASP A 260 11.58 -10.76 -2.85
CA ASP A 260 12.51 -10.85 -1.72
C ASP A 260 13.15 -9.47 -1.48
N PRO A 261 12.84 -8.79 -0.37
CA PRO A 261 11.92 -9.18 0.69
C PRO A 261 10.43 -9.05 0.31
N THR A 262 9.59 -9.84 0.99
CA THR A 262 8.14 -9.62 1.10
C THR A 262 7.83 -8.98 2.44
N MET A 263 6.79 -8.13 2.51
CA MET A 263 6.40 -7.44 3.74
C MET A 263 4.93 -7.66 4.08
N ILE A 264 4.64 -7.90 5.35
CA ILE A 264 3.30 -7.95 5.93
C ILE A 264 3.20 -6.92 7.04
N LEU A 265 2.08 -6.19 7.10
CA LEU A 265 1.76 -5.29 8.21
C LEU A 265 0.85 -6.03 9.19
N GLY A 266 1.47 -6.61 10.23
CA GLY A 266 0.75 -7.33 11.27
C GLY A 266 0.28 -6.43 12.40
N TYR A 267 -0.70 -6.90 13.20
CA TYR A 267 -1.07 -6.22 14.43
C TYR A 267 0.06 -6.30 15.46
N ALA A 268 0.29 -5.22 16.19
CA ALA A 268 1.19 -5.23 17.33
C ALA A 268 0.63 -6.13 18.45
N PRO A 269 1.47 -6.85 19.22
CA PRO A 269 1.01 -7.86 20.16
C PRO A 269 -0.05 -7.40 21.19
N ARG A 270 0.04 -6.14 21.66
CA ARG A 270 -0.90 -5.56 22.63
C ARG A 270 -2.22 -5.11 21.99
N ASP A 271 -2.16 -4.72 20.72
CA ASP A 271 -3.26 -4.09 19.97
C ASP A 271 -3.94 -5.09 19.02
N ALA A 272 -3.40 -6.30 18.90
CA ALA A 272 -3.90 -7.31 17.95
C ALA A 272 -5.39 -7.68 18.16
N ARG A 273 -5.91 -7.52 19.35
CA ARG A 273 -7.32 -7.83 19.73
C ARG A 273 -8.20 -6.59 19.84
N ASN A 274 -7.63 -5.39 19.67
CA ASN A 274 -8.33 -4.11 19.74
C ASN A 274 -8.29 -3.42 18.38
N ARG A 275 -9.42 -3.40 17.68
CA ARG A 275 -9.53 -2.85 16.31
C ARG A 275 -9.59 -1.34 16.25
N GLY A 276 -9.96 -0.68 17.32
CA GLY A 276 -10.05 0.79 17.37
C GLY A 276 -8.68 1.43 17.50
N GLY A 277 -8.13 1.95 16.39
CA GLY A 277 -6.80 2.56 16.36
C GLY A 277 -5.66 1.55 16.51
N ALA A 278 -5.79 0.37 15.91
CA ALA A 278 -4.79 -0.69 15.96
C ALA A 278 -3.41 -0.23 15.50
N ARG A 279 -2.39 -0.56 16.30
CA ARG A 279 -0.99 -0.30 15.94
C ARG A 279 -0.43 -1.47 15.15
N LEU A 280 0.35 -1.16 14.11
CA LEU A 280 0.91 -2.16 13.21
C LEU A 280 2.41 -2.38 13.45
N THR A 281 2.87 -3.56 13.10
CA THR A 281 4.27 -3.99 13.07
C THR A 281 4.60 -4.44 11.66
N GLY A 282 5.75 -4.04 11.13
CA GLY A 282 6.26 -4.52 9.85
C GLY A 282 6.95 -5.88 10.01
N HIS A 283 6.54 -6.88 9.24
CA HIS A 283 7.20 -8.18 9.15
C HIS A 283 7.81 -8.33 7.78
N LEU A 284 9.14 -8.28 7.69
CA LEU A 284 9.90 -8.56 6.47
C LEU A 284 10.25 -10.04 6.45
N ILE A 285 9.86 -10.72 5.39
CA ILE A 285 10.21 -12.12 5.13
C ILE A 285 11.23 -12.11 3.98
N SER A 286 12.44 -12.64 4.23
CA SER A 286 13.53 -12.60 3.26
C SER A 286 14.48 -13.78 3.42
N LYS A 287 15.00 -14.31 2.30
CA LYS A 287 16.11 -15.27 2.26
C LYS A 287 17.46 -14.58 2.44
N ALA A 288 17.53 -13.28 2.15
CA ALA A 288 18.73 -12.47 2.23
C ALA A 288 18.75 -11.59 3.50
N ARG A 289 19.92 -11.05 3.82
CA ARG A 289 20.04 -10.04 4.87
C ARG A 289 19.44 -8.72 4.37
N VAL A 290 18.46 -8.20 5.09
CA VAL A 290 17.77 -6.95 4.78
C VAL A 290 17.98 -5.95 5.91
N ASP A 291 18.24 -4.69 5.57
CA ASP A 291 18.25 -3.60 6.55
C ASP A 291 16.81 -3.16 6.87
N PRO A 292 16.29 -3.46 8.08
CA PRO A 292 14.91 -3.12 8.44
C PRO A 292 14.68 -1.61 8.54
N THR A 293 15.71 -0.79 8.70
CA THR A 293 15.57 0.67 8.82
C THR A 293 15.04 1.29 7.53
N LEU A 294 15.24 0.64 6.39
CA LEU A 294 14.69 1.07 5.09
C LEU A 294 13.16 0.99 5.02
N TYR A 295 12.54 0.22 5.91
CA TYR A 295 11.08 -0.02 5.97
C TYR A 295 10.45 0.55 7.24
N HIS A 296 11.22 1.30 8.02
CA HIS A 296 10.68 1.98 9.19
C HIS A 296 9.73 3.10 8.78
N ALA A 297 8.58 3.17 9.44
CA ALA A 297 7.61 4.25 9.30
C ALA A 297 7.09 4.67 10.68
N PRO A 298 6.76 5.95 10.90
CA PRO A 298 6.36 6.46 12.24
C PRO A 298 5.14 5.77 12.85
N PHE A 299 4.26 5.21 12.02
CA PHE A 299 3.06 4.49 12.49
C PHE A 299 3.32 3.02 12.86
N LEU A 300 4.50 2.47 12.51
CA LEU A 300 4.88 1.12 12.90
C LEU A 300 5.51 1.12 14.29
N THR A 301 5.12 0.15 15.11
CA THR A 301 5.73 -0.06 16.45
C THR A 301 7.15 -0.62 16.34
N SER A 302 7.38 -1.47 15.34
CA SER A 302 8.67 -2.08 15.04
C SER A 302 8.69 -2.65 13.61
N VAL A 303 9.87 -3.00 13.13
CA VAL A 303 10.07 -3.80 11.92
C VAL A 303 10.96 -4.99 12.26
N THR A 304 10.49 -6.18 11.95
CA THR A 304 11.21 -7.45 12.17
C THR A 304 11.61 -8.07 10.84
N VAL A 305 12.72 -8.81 10.81
CA VAL A 305 13.15 -9.58 9.64
C VAL A 305 13.25 -11.04 10.05
N ARG A 306 12.67 -11.92 9.22
CA ARG A 306 12.74 -13.38 9.42
C ARG A 306 12.82 -14.12 8.09
N PRO A 307 13.41 -15.33 8.05
CA PRO A 307 13.34 -16.17 6.87
C PRO A 307 11.91 -16.74 6.67
N PRO A 308 11.56 -17.17 5.44
CA PRO A 308 10.31 -17.87 5.18
C PRO A 308 10.23 -19.17 6.01
N GLY A 309 9.02 -19.53 6.47
CA GLY A 309 8.78 -20.71 7.30
C GLY A 309 9.32 -20.63 8.74
N ALA A 310 9.90 -19.50 9.16
CA ALA A 310 10.46 -19.38 10.50
C ALA A 310 9.38 -19.22 11.57
N VAL A 311 9.52 -20.01 12.62
CA VAL A 311 8.82 -19.83 13.89
C VAL A 311 9.56 -18.74 14.69
N PRO A 312 8.88 -17.81 15.37
CA PRO A 312 9.53 -16.83 16.22
C PRO A 312 10.36 -17.54 17.32
N ALA A 313 11.60 -17.09 17.54
CA ALA A 313 12.35 -17.55 18.71
C ALA A 313 11.55 -17.24 19.98
N SER A 314 11.40 -18.22 20.84
CA SER A 314 10.66 -18.05 22.10
C SER A 314 11.31 -16.93 22.93
N ALA A 315 10.50 -16.17 23.67
CA ALA A 315 10.99 -15.07 24.49
C ALA A 315 12.05 -15.50 25.55
N SER A 316 12.13 -16.80 25.84
CA SER A 316 13.10 -17.42 26.74
C SER A 316 14.56 -17.43 26.18
N ASP A 317 14.76 -17.40 24.87
CA ASP A 317 16.11 -17.43 24.28
C ASP A 317 16.81 -16.06 24.28
N ARG A 318 16.15 -14.98 24.71
CA ARG A 318 16.72 -13.62 24.76
C ARG A 318 17.37 -13.25 26.09
N MET A 319 17.42 -14.15 27.08
CA MET A 319 17.98 -13.92 28.40
C MET A 319 19.19 -14.79 28.71
N SER A 320 20.13 -14.92 27.78
CA SER A 320 21.48 -15.36 28.12
C SER A 320 22.42 -14.15 28.02
N PRO A 321 22.87 -13.57 29.13
CA PRO A 321 23.94 -12.58 29.09
C PRO A 321 25.27 -13.31 28.90
N VAL A 322 26.07 -12.82 27.98
CA VAL A 322 27.53 -13.02 27.97
C VAL A 322 28.18 -11.82 28.61
#